data_9a61109f440627a229fc31ccdca188d2
#
_entry.id   9a61109f440627a229fc31ccdca188d2
#
_cell.length_a   1.000
_cell.length_b   1.000
_cell.length_c   1.000
_cell.angle_alpha   90.00
_cell.angle_beta   90.00
_cell.angle_gamma   90.00
#
_symmetry.space_group_name_H-M   'P 1'
#
loop_
_entity.id
_entity.type
_entity.pdbx_description
1 polymer ?
#
loop_
_entity_poly.entity_id
_entity_poly.type
_entity_poly.pdbx_seq_one_letter_code
_entity_poly.pdbx_strand_id
1 'polypeptide(L)'
;MAAAIKTPGVYVREINAFPNSVVEVPTAVPAFIGYTGKAPVPNVPTRISSLTEYISIFGTAPKTNFKYQKGQPVAPVPATRFLLYSSMRLFFDNGGGPCWIVSIGTSTPDTQKDAKHFVDALTALEKIQEPTIVVAPDAVLLDRPGWQGVSQQMLAHCNKMQSRVSILDVYEGTTVRTNTDATDVITLFRNGITDFLNYGQAYYPWVNTSITEDSEIDFSYLDDTLKDLKTGLDEEVTAAFPDANDPKGKAQKDLNNALVAPPPTAPPKPGEPPVPTPTQIHRSLVAVSPLYRSVMEQIKDQLNVLPPSAGMAGVYTRIDNTLGVFKAPANTGMFSVISPCVDITGEEQDDLNAPLNGKAVNAIRTFVGRGVLIWGARTLDGNSQDWRYINVRRTIIMLEQSIKNAALAYVFEANSASTWVTVRNMIANFLTNQWKSGALVGAKPEEAFSVDVGLGSTMTADDVLNGFMNVTVKVALVRPAEFIVITFQQKMQTS
;
A
#
# COMPACT_ATOMS: atom_id res chain seq x y z
N MET A 1 -48.40 -12.76 21.69
CA MET A 1 -49.07 -13.69 22.62
C MET A 1 -48.76 -15.12 22.17
N ALA A 2 -48.10 -15.90 23.00
CA ALA A 2 -47.85 -17.31 22.69
C ALA A 2 -49.17 -18.08 22.72
N ALA A 3 -49.46 -18.83 21.66
CA ALA A 3 -50.66 -19.67 21.60
C ALA A 3 -50.67 -20.65 22.78
N ALA A 4 -51.75 -20.69 23.53
CA ALA A 4 -51.90 -21.61 24.67
C ALA A 4 -51.88 -23.06 24.18
N ILE A 5 -50.94 -23.86 24.69
CA ILE A 5 -50.79 -25.29 24.40
C ILE A 5 -52.01 -25.99 24.99
N LYS A 6 -52.86 -26.61 24.16
CA LYS A 6 -54.13 -27.24 24.59
C LYS A 6 -54.17 -28.72 24.31
N THR A 7 -53.24 -29.30 23.60
CA THR A 7 -53.28 -30.74 23.24
C THR A 7 -52.05 -31.45 23.86
N PRO A 8 -52.28 -32.67 24.46
CA PRO A 8 -51.16 -33.47 24.94
C PRO A 8 -50.21 -33.80 23.77
N GLY A 9 -48.88 -33.45 23.89
CA GLY A 9 -47.88 -33.68 22.85
C GLY A 9 -46.51 -33.14 23.28
N VAL A 10 -45.49 -33.45 22.49
CA VAL A 10 -44.15 -32.90 22.66
C VAL A 10 -44.04 -31.59 21.85
N TYR A 11 -43.74 -30.51 22.53
CA TYR A 11 -43.58 -29.19 21.91
C TYR A 11 -42.12 -28.77 21.97
N VAL A 12 -41.51 -28.52 20.82
CA VAL A 12 -40.17 -27.98 20.73
C VAL A 12 -40.29 -26.45 20.67
N ARG A 13 -39.66 -25.78 21.60
CA ARG A 13 -39.50 -24.33 21.59
C ARG A 13 -38.03 -23.99 21.43
N GLU A 14 -37.66 -23.44 20.30
CA GLU A 14 -36.31 -22.87 20.12
C GLU A 14 -36.26 -21.54 20.85
N ILE A 15 -35.31 -21.41 21.76
CA ILE A 15 -35.00 -20.16 22.45
C ILE A 15 -33.56 -19.89 22.08
N ASN A 16 -33.31 -18.74 21.45
CA ASN A 16 -31.93 -18.27 21.25
C ASN A 16 -31.31 -18.00 22.63
N ALA A 17 -30.58 -18.98 23.14
CA ALA A 17 -29.94 -18.92 24.45
C ALA A 17 -28.62 -18.15 24.44
N PHE A 18 -28.09 -17.86 23.24
CA PHE A 18 -26.83 -17.13 23.08
C PHE A 18 -27.09 -15.67 22.71
N PRO A 19 -26.48 -14.71 23.42
CA PRO A 19 -26.49 -13.32 22.98
C PRO A 19 -25.88 -13.21 21.59
N ASN A 20 -26.23 -12.15 20.83
CA ASN A 20 -25.63 -11.87 19.53
C ASN A 20 -24.10 -11.91 19.67
N SER A 21 -23.43 -12.79 18.91
CA SER A 21 -21.98 -12.89 18.96
C SER A 21 -21.34 -11.69 18.26
N VAL A 22 -20.21 -11.22 18.79
CA VAL A 22 -19.38 -10.22 18.08
C VAL A 22 -18.82 -10.87 16.82
N VAL A 23 -19.08 -10.25 15.68
CA VAL A 23 -18.48 -10.63 14.39
C VAL A 23 -17.23 -9.79 14.18
N GLU A 24 -16.12 -10.45 13.88
CA GLU A 24 -14.87 -9.79 13.57
C GLU A 24 -14.99 -8.99 12.28
N VAL A 25 -14.58 -7.70 12.32
CA VAL A 25 -14.56 -6.85 11.14
C VAL A 25 -13.35 -7.18 10.26
N PRO A 26 -13.43 -6.98 8.92
CA PRO A 26 -12.25 -7.09 8.05
C PRO A 26 -11.13 -6.16 8.50
N THR A 27 -9.88 -6.61 8.37
CA THR A 27 -8.71 -5.87 8.87
C THR A 27 -7.85 -5.25 7.76
N ALA A 28 -7.93 -5.79 6.55
CA ALA A 28 -7.08 -5.40 5.42
C ALA A 28 -7.91 -5.05 4.18
N VAL A 29 -8.71 -3.99 4.29
CA VAL A 29 -9.48 -3.41 3.18
C VAL A 29 -8.90 -2.02 2.89
N PRO A 30 -7.93 -1.90 1.96
CA PRO A 30 -7.34 -0.61 1.65
C PRO A 30 -8.25 0.27 0.80
N ALA A 31 -8.12 1.58 0.97
CA ALA A 31 -8.63 2.60 0.07
C ALA A 31 -7.45 3.30 -0.60
N PHE A 32 -7.40 3.24 -1.92
CA PHE A 32 -6.38 3.88 -2.74
C PHE A 32 -6.91 5.18 -3.33
N ILE A 33 -6.13 6.24 -3.19
CA ILE A 33 -6.44 7.57 -3.72
C ILE A 33 -5.42 7.93 -4.79
N GLY A 34 -5.86 8.29 -5.98
CA GLY A 34 -4.96 8.69 -7.06
C GLY A 34 -5.66 8.96 -8.38
N TYR A 35 -4.87 9.30 -9.39
CA TYR A 35 -5.34 9.57 -10.74
C TYR A 35 -5.55 8.28 -11.52
N THR A 36 -6.59 8.21 -12.34
CA THR A 36 -6.98 7.01 -13.07
C THR A 36 -7.07 7.26 -14.57
N GLY A 37 -6.91 6.23 -15.38
CA GLY A 37 -7.01 6.32 -16.85
C GLY A 37 -8.38 6.79 -17.32
N LYS A 38 -9.43 6.41 -16.58
CA LYS A 38 -10.80 6.90 -16.72
C LYS A 38 -11.26 7.37 -15.36
N ALA A 39 -11.85 8.57 -15.28
CA ALA A 39 -12.46 9.07 -14.04
C ALA A 39 -13.97 9.19 -14.28
N PRO A 40 -14.75 8.13 -14.05
CA PRO A 40 -16.19 8.14 -14.32
C PRO A 40 -16.89 9.22 -13.51
N VAL A 41 -16.61 9.35 -12.23
CA VAL A 41 -17.02 10.47 -11.37
C VAL A 41 -15.91 10.68 -10.34
N PRO A 42 -15.22 11.81 -10.33
CA PRO A 42 -14.19 12.08 -9.34
C PRO A 42 -14.74 12.08 -7.91
N ASN A 43 -13.90 11.66 -6.96
CA ASN A 43 -14.19 11.60 -5.53
C ASN A 43 -15.37 10.71 -5.13
N VAL A 44 -15.72 9.71 -5.96
CA VAL A 44 -16.69 8.67 -5.59
C VAL A 44 -15.96 7.38 -5.24
N PRO A 45 -15.93 6.98 -3.95
CA PRO A 45 -15.33 5.73 -3.54
C PRO A 45 -16.02 4.54 -4.22
N THR A 46 -15.28 3.75 -4.96
CA THR A 46 -15.77 2.59 -5.70
C THR A 46 -15.09 1.33 -5.21
N ARG A 47 -15.86 0.33 -4.78
CA ARG A 47 -15.33 -0.95 -4.32
C ARG A 47 -15.00 -1.85 -5.51
N ILE A 48 -13.84 -2.46 -5.48
CA ILE A 48 -13.39 -3.46 -6.46
C ILE A 48 -12.83 -4.69 -5.75
N SER A 49 -12.74 -5.79 -6.46
CA SER A 49 -12.24 -7.08 -5.95
C SER A 49 -11.04 -7.65 -6.71
N SER A 50 -10.73 -7.09 -7.89
CA SER A 50 -9.67 -7.58 -8.76
C SER A 50 -9.07 -6.48 -9.63
N LEU A 51 -7.85 -6.74 -10.16
CA LEU A 51 -7.20 -5.86 -11.13
C LEU A 51 -8.02 -5.74 -12.44
N THR A 52 -8.66 -6.83 -12.87
CA THR A 52 -9.52 -6.82 -14.06
C THR A 52 -10.71 -5.88 -13.90
N GLU A 53 -11.32 -5.87 -12.73
CA GLU A 53 -12.40 -4.94 -12.39
C GLU A 53 -11.89 -3.49 -12.33
N TYR A 54 -10.70 -3.26 -11.75
CA TYR A 54 -10.04 -1.97 -11.80
C TYR A 54 -9.89 -1.46 -13.24
N ILE A 55 -9.32 -2.27 -14.13
CA ILE A 55 -9.07 -1.89 -15.52
C ILE A 55 -10.39 -1.58 -16.25
N SER A 56 -11.43 -2.36 -16.01
CA SER A 56 -12.75 -2.15 -16.62
C SER A 56 -13.35 -0.79 -16.26
N ILE A 57 -13.28 -0.41 -14.99
CA ILE A 57 -13.90 0.81 -14.44
C ILE A 57 -13.00 2.04 -14.65
N PHE A 58 -11.72 1.92 -14.28
CA PHE A 58 -10.77 3.03 -14.19
C PHE A 58 -9.77 3.09 -15.34
N GLY A 59 -9.72 2.07 -16.19
CA GLY A 59 -8.76 1.97 -17.29
C GLY A 59 -7.34 1.64 -16.81
N THR A 60 -6.42 1.71 -17.76
CA THR A 60 -4.97 1.63 -17.49
C THR A 60 -4.39 3.03 -17.35
N ALA A 61 -3.15 3.15 -16.84
CA ALA A 61 -2.44 4.42 -16.86
C ALA A 61 -2.14 4.86 -18.31
N PRO A 62 -2.11 6.17 -18.60
CA PRO A 62 -1.54 6.66 -19.83
C PRO A 62 -0.05 6.32 -19.85
N LYS A 63 0.53 6.22 -21.05
CA LYS A 63 1.96 6.04 -21.18
C LYS A 63 2.69 7.25 -20.59
N THR A 64 3.66 6.99 -19.74
CA THR A 64 4.61 8.01 -19.29
C THR A 64 5.52 8.35 -20.46
N ASN A 65 5.61 9.61 -20.85
CA ASN A 65 6.52 10.05 -21.89
C ASN A 65 7.93 10.21 -21.31
N PHE A 66 8.93 9.85 -22.12
CA PHE A 66 10.35 9.98 -21.76
C PHE A 66 11.05 10.90 -22.76
N LYS A 67 12.11 11.54 -22.29
CA LYS A 67 13.00 12.32 -23.14
C LYS A 67 14.30 11.57 -23.35
N TYR A 68 14.65 11.35 -24.61
CA TYR A 68 15.98 10.91 -25.00
C TYR A 68 16.83 12.11 -25.40
N GLN A 69 18.02 12.20 -24.83
CA GLN A 69 19.05 13.14 -25.21
C GLN A 69 20.38 12.39 -25.25
N LYS A 70 21.12 12.53 -26.35
CA LYS A 70 22.40 11.83 -26.55
C LYS A 70 23.37 12.13 -25.39
N GLY A 71 23.94 11.08 -24.81
CA GLY A 71 24.89 11.16 -23.70
C GLY A 71 24.29 11.48 -22.33
N GLN A 72 22.96 11.51 -22.23
CA GLN A 72 22.22 11.66 -20.98
C GLN A 72 21.37 10.42 -20.72
N PRO A 73 21.11 10.06 -19.45
CA PRO A 73 20.11 9.04 -19.11
C PRO A 73 18.74 9.46 -19.64
N VAL A 74 17.95 8.48 -20.06
CA VAL A 74 16.55 8.71 -20.45
C VAL A 74 15.78 9.15 -19.20
N ALA A 75 15.00 10.21 -19.29
CA ALA A 75 14.27 10.77 -18.15
C ALA A 75 12.76 10.86 -18.42
N PRO A 76 11.91 10.50 -17.45
CA PRO A 76 10.47 10.66 -17.59
C PRO A 76 10.06 12.12 -17.60
N VAL A 77 9.03 12.46 -18.36
CA VAL A 77 8.38 13.77 -18.31
C VAL A 77 7.44 13.80 -17.08
N PRO A 78 7.72 14.61 -16.04
CA PRO A 78 7.00 14.54 -14.77
C PRO A 78 5.48 14.72 -14.90
N ALA A 79 5.03 15.55 -15.84
CA ALA A 79 3.60 15.79 -16.07
C ALA A 79 2.84 14.52 -16.48
N THR A 80 3.50 13.59 -17.20
CA THR A 80 2.89 12.37 -17.72
C THR A 80 3.02 11.17 -16.77
N ARG A 81 3.76 11.30 -15.67
CA ARG A 81 3.98 10.21 -14.71
C ARG A 81 2.82 10.10 -13.73
N PHE A 82 2.25 8.90 -13.61
CA PHE A 82 1.22 8.53 -12.64
C PHE A 82 1.53 7.13 -12.12
N LEU A 83 1.31 6.89 -10.83
CA LEU A 83 1.78 5.68 -10.15
C LEU A 83 0.65 4.73 -9.75
N LEU A 84 -0.60 5.21 -9.63
CA LEU A 84 -1.69 4.42 -9.05
C LEU A 84 -1.89 3.09 -9.79
N TYR A 85 -1.90 3.06 -11.13
CA TYR A 85 -2.13 1.82 -11.88
C TYR A 85 -1.05 0.76 -11.59
N SER A 86 0.23 1.13 -11.68
CA SER A 86 1.34 0.22 -11.36
C SER A 86 1.35 -0.20 -9.89
N SER A 87 0.98 0.71 -9.01
CA SER A 87 0.80 0.44 -7.58
C SER A 87 -0.34 -0.56 -7.32
N MET A 88 -1.44 -0.50 -8.08
CA MET A 88 -2.51 -1.49 -8.00
C MET A 88 -2.06 -2.88 -8.47
N ARG A 89 -1.24 -2.95 -9.53
CA ARG A 89 -0.62 -4.23 -9.95
C ARG A 89 0.22 -4.80 -8.79
N LEU A 90 1.09 -3.97 -8.21
CA LEU A 90 1.94 -4.38 -7.08
C LEU A 90 1.11 -4.82 -5.86
N PHE A 91 -0.02 -4.16 -5.58
CA PHE A 91 -0.95 -4.54 -4.53
C PHE A 91 -1.52 -5.94 -4.75
N PHE A 92 -2.09 -6.19 -5.93
CA PHE A 92 -2.69 -7.49 -6.23
C PHE A 92 -1.67 -8.63 -6.29
N ASP A 93 -0.47 -8.39 -6.82
CA ASP A 93 0.63 -9.37 -6.82
C ASP A 93 1.04 -9.78 -5.40
N ASN A 94 0.91 -8.88 -4.43
CA ASN A 94 1.26 -9.14 -3.04
C ASN A 94 0.14 -9.75 -2.18
N GLY A 95 -0.93 -10.21 -2.81
CA GLY A 95 -2.05 -10.87 -2.13
C GLY A 95 -3.19 -9.90 -1.83
N GLY A 96 -3.24 -8.77 -2.53
CA GLY A 96 -4.33 -7.83 -2.47
C GLY A 96 -5.68 -8.47 -2.76
N GLY A 97 -6.68 -8.06 -2.04
CA GLY A 97 -8.07 -8.50 -2.15
C GLY A 97 -9.03 -7.34 -2.41
N PRO A 98 -10.26 -7.42 -1.93
CA PRO A 98 -11.23 -6.33 -2.04
C PRO A 98 -10.67 -5.02 -1.50
N CYS A 99 -10.84 -3.95 -2.26
CA CYS A 99 -10.34 -2.62 -1.90
C CYS A 99 -11.24 -1.53 -2.47
N TRP A 100 -11.02 -0.30 -2.06
CA TRP A 100 -11.73 0.88 -2.53
C TRP A 100 -10.79 1.75 -3.37
N ILE A 101 -11.30 2.28 -4.47
CA ILE A 101 -10.60 3.23 -5.30
C ILE A 101 -11.34 4.56 -5.26
N VAL A 102 -10.61 5.64 -4.99
CA VAL A 102 -11.10 7.00 -5.09
C VAL A 102 -10.30 7.70 -6.19
N SER A 103 -10.91 7.78 -7.37
CA SER A 103 -10.33 8.55 -8.47
C SER A 103 -10.42 10.03 -8.18
N ILE A 104 -9.29 10.75 -8.25
CA ILE A 104 -9.22 12.20 -8.05
C ILE A 104 -9.11 12.98 -9.37
N GLY A 105 -9.24 12.29 -10.48
CA GLY A 105 -9.19 12.85 -11.82
C GLY A 105 -8.58 11.88 -12.82
N THR A 106 -8.58 12.29 -14.08
CA THR A 106 -7.96 11.50 -15.16
C THR A 106 -6.44 11.68 -15.15
N SER A 107 -5.72 10.59 -15.42
CA SER A 107 -4.27 10.60 -15.58
C SER A 107 -3.88 11.01 -17.02
N THR A 108 -4.01 12.30 -17.34
CA THR A 108 -3.62 12.87 -18.65
C THR A 108 -2.45 13.84 -18.48
N PRO A 109 -1.65 14.09 -19.53
CA PRO A 109 -0.51 15.01 -19.46
C PRO A 109 -0.90 16.43 -19.00
N ASP A 110 -2.13 16.86 -19.31
CA ASP A 110 -2.65 18.18 -18.95
C ASP A 110 -3.21 18.25 -17.52
N THR A 111 -3.26 17.11 -16.81
CA THR A 111 -3.81 17.05 -15.46
C THR A 111 -2.87 17.74 -14.46
N GLN A 112 -3.35 18.79 -13.86
CA GLN A 112 -2.68 19.47 -12.74
C GLN A 112 -2.78 18.57 -11.49
N LYS A 113 -1.63 18.15 -10.98
CA LYS A 113 -1.57 17.42 -9.71
C LYS A 113 -1.69 18.42 -8.56
N ASP A 114 -2.74 18.28 -7.74
CA ASP A 114 -3.05 19.22 -6.65
C ASP A 114 -3.35 18.45 -5.36
N ALA A 115 -2.76 18.90 -4.25
CA ALA A 115 -2.99 18.35 -2.91
C ALA A 115 -4.48 18.41 -2.51
N LYS A 116 -5.21 19.43 -2.98
CA LYS A 116 -6.65 19.57 -2.71
C LYS A 116 -7.45 18.37 -3.20
N HIS A 117 -7.12 17.78 -4.34
CA HIS A 117 -7.83 16.61 -4.87
C HIS A 117 -7.76 15.42 -3.91
N PHE A 118 -6.62 15.21 -3.25
CA PHE A 118 -6.46 14.15 -2.24
C PHE A 118 -7.28 14.43 -0.99
N VAL A 119 -7.33 15.69 -0.54
CA VAL A 119 -8.12 16.09 0.64
C VAL A 119 -9.62 15.91 0.38
N ASP A 120 -10.11 16.29 -0.79
CA ASP A 120 -11.51 16.09 -1.20
C ASP A 120 -11.87 14.58 -1.23
N ALA A 121 -10.95 13.72 -1.70
CA ALA A 121 -11.11 12.27 -1.68
C ALA A 121 -11.14 11.68 -0.26
N LEU A 122 -10.29 12.17 0.66
CA LEU A 122 -10.35 11.79 2.06
C LEU A 122 -11.68 12.15 2.70
N THR A 123 -12.22 13.32 2.37
CA THR A 123 -13.55 13.75 2.83
C THR A 123 -14.67 12.84 2.30
N ALA A 124 -14.57 12.38 1.05
CA ALA A 124 -15.52 11.42 0.49
C ALA A 124 -15.46 10.05 1.19
N LEU A 125 -14.26 9.61 1.61
CA LEU A 125 -14.06 8.37 2.35
C LEU A 125 -14.61 8.39 3.78
N GLU A 126 -14.93 9.54 4.36
CA GLU A 126 -15.55 9.62 5.70
C GLU A 126 -16.92 8.92 5.76
N LYS A 127 -17.62 8.86 4.63
CA LYS A 127 -18.94 8.22 4.54
C LYS A 127 -18.86 6.70 4.42
N ILE A 128 -17.69 6.13 4.18
CA ILE A 128 -17.48 4.70 3.97
C ILE A 128 -16.78 4.12 5.20
N GLN A 129 -17.43 3.18 5.87
CA GLN A 129 -16.91 2.58 7.12
C GLN A 129 -15.94 1.40 6.89
N GLU A 130 -16.06 0.68 5.77
CA GLU A 130 -15.32 -0.56 5.49
C GLU A 130 -13.79 -0.38 5.38
N PRO A 131 -13.24 0.69 4.78
CA PRO A 131 -11.79 0.83 4.64
C PRO A 131 -11.05 0.84 5.97
N THR A 132 -9.97 0.06 6.05
CA THR A 132 -9.10 -0.07 7.23
C THR A 132 -7.69 0.46 7.00
N ILE A 133 -7.33 0.75 5.75
CA ILE A 133 -6.02 1.27 5.35
C ILE A 133 -6.25 2.38 4.32
N VAL A 134 -5.48 3.46 4.39
CA VAL A 134 -5.47 4.54 3.40
C VAL A 134 -4.11 4.61 2.74
N VAL A 135 -4.09 4.66 1.40
CA VAL A 135 -2.88 4.69 0.57
C VAL A 135 -3.06 5.71 -0.55
N ALA A 136 -2.05 6.55 -0.78
CA ALA A 136 -2.08 7.57 -1.84
C ALA A 136 -0.75 7.61 -2.60
N PRO A 137 -0.47 6.63 -3.49
CA PRO A 137 0.84 6.51 -4.13
C PRO A 137 1.18 7.70 -5.05
N ASP A 138 0.19 8.35 -5.64
CA ASP A 138 0.42 9.53 -6.48
C ASP A 138 0.76 10.81 -5.68
N ALA A 139 0.60 10.81 -4.35
CA ALA A 139 0.92 11.97 -3.52
C ALA A 139 2.39 12.37 -3.60
N VAL A 140 3.30 11.41 -3.81
CA VAL A 140 4.75 11.67 -3.98
C VAL A 140 5.10 12.39 -5.28
N LEU A 141 4.14 12.56 -6.19
CA LEU A 141 4.30 13.33 -7.44
C LEU A 141 3.97 14.82 -7.26
N LEU A 142 3.48 15.22 -6.11
CA LEU A 142 3.32 16.62 -5.72
C LEU A 142 4.69 17.25 -5.39
N ASP A 143 4.72 18.54 -5.20
CA ASP A 143 5.86 19.17 -4.55
C ASP A 143 5.95 18.74 -3.06
N ARG A 144 7.09 18.95 -2.43
CA ARG A 144 7.31 18.52 -1.04
C ARG A 144 6.28 19.09 -0.05
N PRO A 145 5.92 20.39 -0.05
CA PRO A 145 4.86 20.91 0.80
C PRO A 145 3.50 20.25 0.56
N GLY A 146 3.14 20.04 -0.70
CA GLY A 146 1.88 19.38 -1.08
C GLY A 146 1.83 17.93 -0.57
N TRP A 147 2.91 17.17 -0.79
CA TRP A 147 3.03 15.81 -0.25
C TRP A 147 2.95 15.77 1.28
N GLN A 148 3.63 16.68 2.00
CA GLN A 148 3.56 16.78 3.46
C GLN A 148 2.14 17.06 3.92
N GLY A 149 1.47 18.02 3.28
CA GLY A 149 0.08 18.37 3.57
C GLY A 149 -0.87 17.18 3.38
N VAL A 150 -0.76 16.45 2.27
CA VAL A 150 -1.59 15.25 2.02
C VAL A 150 -1.30 14.16 3.04
N SER A 151 -0.03 13.87 3.33
CA SER A 151 0.36 12.85 4.32
C SER A 151 -0.20 13.18 5.72
N GLN A 152 -0.11 14.43 6.14
CA GLN A 152 -0.66 14.87 7.43
C GLN A 152 -2.20 14.78 7.45
N GLN A 153 -2.88 15.11 6.36
CA GLN A 153 -4.33 14.96 6.24
C GLN A 153 -4.78 13.49 6.25
N MET A 154 -3.98 12.57 5.67
CA MET A 154 -4.24 11.13 5.76
C MET A 154 -4.21 10.66 7.23
N LEU A 155 -3.22 11.10 8.02
CA LEU A 155 -3.13 10.79 9.45
C LEU A 155 -4.29 11.39 10.25
N ALA A 156 -4.63 12.65 10.01
CA ALA A 156 -5.76 13.33 10.65
C ALA A 156 -7.09 12.64 10.33
N HIS A 157 -7.29 12.21 9.08
CA HIS A 157 -8.44 11.41 8.67
C HIS A 157 -8.50 10.08 9.42
N CYS A 158 -7.39 9.35 9.54
CA CYS A 158 -7.35 8.09 10.29
C CYS A 158 -7.67 8.30 11.78
N ASN A 159 -7.13 9.36 12.38
CA ASN A 159 -7.46 9.74 13.77
C ASN A 159 -8.95 10.10 13.93
N LYS A 160 -9.54 10.84 13.00
CA LYS A 160 -10.97 11.17 13.01
C LYS A 160 -11.85 9.92 12.93
N MET A 161 -11.50 9.00 12.03
CA MET A 161 -12.28 7.79 11.79
C MET A 161 -12.08 6.71 12.87
N GLN A 162 -10.89 6.63 13.50
CA GLN A 162 -10.50 5.63 14.51
C GLN A 162 -10.68 4.16 14.08
N SER A 163 -10.88 3.93 12.77
CA SER A 163 -11.16 2.62 12.18
C SER A 163 -10.10 2.19 11.17
N ARG A 164 -9.11 3.03 10.90
CA ARG A 164 -8.12 2.82 9.82
C ARG A 164 -6.76 3.41 10.14
N VAL A 165 -5.76 2.94 9.42
CA VAL A 165 -4.37 3.42 9.47
C VAL A 165 -3.94 3.89 8.08
N SER A 166 -2.85 4.66 8.00
CA SER A 166 -2.30 5.13 6.74
C SER A 166 -0.91 4.55 6.48
N ILE A 167 -0.66 4.08 5.25
CA ILE A 167 0.68 3.70 4.79
C ILE A 167 1.22 4.84 3.95
N LEU A 168 2.32 5.45 4.41
CA LEU A 168 2.95 6.60 3.78
C LEU A 168 4.22 6.19 3.03
N ASP A 169 4.44 6.82 1.89
CA ASP A 169 5.68 6.72 1.13
C ASP A 169 6.59 7.90 1.47
N VAL A 170 7.88 7.62 1.64
CA VAL A 170 8.88 8.68 1.82
C VAL A 170 9.04 9.44 0.52
N TYR A 171 8.93 10.78 0.57
CA TYR A 171 9.16 11.65 -0.59
C TYR A 171 10.61 11.52 -1.07
N GLU A 172 10.80 11.40 -2.39
CA GLU A 172 12.12 11.12 -2.98
C GLU A 172 12.80 9.86 -2.40
N GLY A 173 12.02 8.84 -2.06
CA GLY A 173 12.53 7.61 -1.42
C GLY A 173 13.45 6.73 -2.28
N THR A 174 13.81 7.18 -3.48
CA THR A 174 14.90 6.63 -4.32
C THR A 174 16.25 7.24 -4.01
N THR A 175 16.31 8.30 -3.20
CA THR A 175 17.52 9.04 -2.88
C THR A 175 18.24 8.42 -1.70
N VAL A 176 19.55 8.26 -1.81
CA VAL A 176 20.42 7.79 -0.73
C VAL A 176 20.40 8.77 0.43
N ARG A 177 20.49 8.28 1.64
CA ARG A 177 20.61 9.10 2.85
C ARG A 177 21.89 9.94 2.83
N THR A 178 21.82 11.09 3.47
CA THR A 178 22.96 11.99 3.61
C THR A 178 23.24 12.29 5.08
N ASN A 179 24.47 12.66 5.40
CA ASN A 179 24.85 13.05 6.79
C ASN A 179 24.45 14.49 7.15
N THR A 180 23.67 15.15 6.29
CA THR A 180 23.26 16.55 6.47
C THR A 180 21.74 16.63 6.61
N ASP A 181 21.25 17.02 7.77
CA ASP A 181 19.83 17.11 8.09
C ASP A 181 19.00 17.91 7.08
N ALA A 182 19.59 18.94 6.48
CA ALA A 182 18.92 19.77 5.49
C ALA A 182 18.63 19.06 4.16
N THR A 183 19.32 17.96 3.87
CA THR A 183 19.22 17.22 2.59
C THR A 183 18.85 15.75 2.76
N ASP A 184 18.94 15.22 3.98
CA ASP A 184 18.58 13.82 4.25
C ASP A 184 17.06 13.60 4.08
N VAL A 185 16.69 12.70 3.19
CA VAL A 185 15.28 12.44 2.84
C VAL A 185 14.46 11.96 4.05
N ILE A 186 15.07 11.22 4.97
CA ILE A 186 14.40 10.71 6.18
C ILE A 186 14.22 11.83 7.21
N THR A 187 15.22 12.68 7.41
CA THR A 187 15.10 13.86 8.28
C THR A 187 14.02 14.81 7.77
N LEU A 188 14.00 15.07 6.46
CA LEU A 188 12.98 15.90 5.81
C LEU A 188 11.57 15.29 5.90
N PHE A 189 11.46 13.96 5.76
CA PHE A 189 10.22 13.23 5.99
C PHE A 189 9.73 13.43 7.43
N ARG A 190 10.57 13.15 8.42
CA ARG A 190 10.25 13.26 9.84
C ARG A 190 9.84 14.67 10.26
N ASN A 191 10.47 15.70 9.68
CA ASN A 191 10.15 17.10 9.96
C ASN A 191 8.79 17.50 9.37
N GLY A 192 8.36 16.90 8.27
CA GLY A 192 7.09 17.20 7.60
C GLY A 192 5.86 16.51 8.21
N ILE A 193 6.04 15.47 9.04
CA ILE A 193 4.96 14.69 9.63
C ILE A 193 4.99 14.88 11.15
N THR A 194 3.95 15.48 11.72
CA THR A 194 3.96 15.96 13.13
C THR A 194 2.93 15.29 14.03
N ASP A 195 1.71 15.04 13.53
CA ASP A 195 0.56 14.68 14.35
C ASP A 195 0.00 13.30 14.02
N PHE A 196 -0.69 12.69 14.98
CA PHE A 196 -1.40 11.40 14.82
C PHE A 196 -0.49 10.26 14.35
N LEU A 197 0.75 10.25 14.80
CA LEU A 197 1.82 9.35 14.37
C LEU A 197 1.48 7.86 14.58
N ASN A 198 0.70 7.54 15.59
CA ASN A 198 0.24 6.19 15.91
C ASN A 198 -0.71 5.58 14.85
N TYR A 199 -1.25 6.39 13.91
CA TYR A 199 -2.05 5.93 12.79
C TYR A 199 -1.26 5.77 11.50
N GLY A 200 0.02 6.18 11.48
CA GLY A 200 0.87 6.15 10.30
C GLY A 200 1.92 5.05 10.34
N GLN A 201 2.21 4.48 9.19
CA GLN A 201 3.36 3.62 8.93
C GLN A 201 4.07 4.14 7.69
N ALA A 202 5.39 4.25 7.74
CA ALA A 202 6.20 4.66 6.59
C ALA A 202 7.24 3.60 6.24
N TYR A 203 7.55 3.50 4.95
CA TYR A 203 8.52 2.56 4.41
C TYR A 203 9.55 3.26 3.54
N TYR A 204 10.80 2.82 3.63
CA TYR A 204 11.94 3.31 2.86
C TYR A 204 12.94 2.17 2.63
N PRO A 205 13.60 2.13 1.48
CA PRO A 205 13.43 2.99 0.30
C PRO A 205 12.27 2.58 -0.61
N TRP A 206 12.12 3.27 -1.76
CA TRP A 206 11.29 2.76 -2.84
C TRP A 206 11.92 1.49 -3.40
N VAL A 207 11.17 0.79 -4.24
CA VAL A 207 11.55 -0.54 -4.72
C VAL A 207 11.61 -0.60 -6.25
N ASN A 208 12.61 -1.33 -6.75
CA ASN A 208 12.69 -1.75 -8.13
C ASN A 208 11.84 -3.01 -8.31
N THR A 209 10.87 -2.95 -9.21
CA THR A 209 9.90 -4.02 -9.41
C THR A 209 10.05 -4.69 -10.77
N SER A 210 9.28 -5.75 -11.00
CA SER A 210 9.10 -6.40 -12.30
C SER A 210 7.67 -6.25 -12.83
N ILE A 211 6.96 -5.21 -12.40
CA ILE A 211 5.54 -5.00 -12.72
C ILE A 211 5.34 -4.69 -14.21
N THR A 212 6.22 -3.88 -14.80
CA THR A 212 6.18 -3.56 -16.24
C THR A 212 7.08 -4.52 -16.99
N GLU A 213 6.51 -5.25 -17.95
CA GLU A 213 7.22 -6.22 -18.78
C GLU A 213 7.79 -5.61 -20.07
N ASP A 214 8.77 -6.27 -20.70
CA ASP A 214 9.34 -5.85 -22.00
C ASP A 214 8.29 -5.73 -23.09
N SER A 215 7.26 -6.57 -23.05
CA SER A 215 6.16 -6.58 -24.02
C SER A 215 5.26 -5.33 -23.96
N GLU A 216 5.32 -4.58 -22.85
CA GLU A 216 4.50 -3.37 -22.64
C GLU A 216 5.22 -2.10 -23.09
N ILE A 217 6.49 -2.18 -23.48
CA ILE A 217 7.35 -1.03 -23.79
C ILE A 217 7.70 -1.02 -25.26
N ASP A 218 7.54 0.14 -25.88
CA ASP A 218 7.96 0.40 -27.25
C ASP A 218 8.40 1.87 -27.42
N PHE A 219 8.80 2.24 -28.61
CA PHE A 219 9.29 3.59 -28.91
C PHE A 219 8.22 4.70 -28.75
N SER A 220 6.93 4.36 -28.62
CA SER A 220 5.91 5.38 -28.39
C SER A 220 6.03 6.08 -27.04
N TYR A 221 6.85 5.55 -26.12
CA TYR A 221 7.22 6.25 -24.88
C TYR A 221 8.14 7.47 -25.10
N LEU A 222 8.65 7.67 -26.33
CA LEU A 222 9.59 8.73 -26.72
C LEU A 222 9.02 9.69 -27.75
N ASP A 223 7.70 9.80 -27.90
CA ASP A 223 7.01 10.52 -28.97
C ASP A 223 7.64 11.89 -29.31
N ASP A 224 7.96 12.69 -28.29
CA ASP A 224 8.55 14.04 -28.46
C ASP A 224 10.02 14.02 -28.92
N THR A 225 10.76 12.93 -28.68
CA THR A 225 12.21 12.82 -28.90
C THR A 225 12.62 11.70 -29.85
N LEU A 226 11.66 11.12 -30.60
CA LEU A 226 11.93 10.06 -31.58
C LEU A 226 12.94 10.48 -32.65
N LYS A 227 12.93 11.75 -33.06
CA LYS A 227 13.90 12.29 -34.04
C LYS A 227 15.31 12.30 -33.50
N ASP A 228 15.48 12.63 -32.22
CA ASP A 228 16.79 12.65 -31.58
C ASP A 228 17.31 11.22 -31.41
N LEU A 229 16.44 10.28 -31.02
CA LEU A 229 16.78 8.86 -30.99
C LEU A 229 17.20 8.36 -32.35
N LYS A 230 16.40 8.66 -33.43
CA LYS A 230 16.76 8.30 -34.80
C LYS A 230 18.17 8.80 -35.19
N THR A 231 18.49 10.03 -34.83
CA THR A 231 19.84 10.61 -35.11
C THR A 231 20.93 9.76 -34.43
N GLY A 232 20.76 9.39 -33.16
CA GLY A 232 21.67 8.50 -32.45
C GLY A 232 21.80 7.12 -33.12
N LEU A 233 20.69 6.54 -33.55
CA LEU A 233 20.62 5.24 -34.26
C LEU A 233 21.33 5.30 -35.62
N ASP A 234 21.20 6.41 -36.36
CA ASP A 234 21.87 6.58 -37.64
C ASP A 234 23.41 6.75 -37.47
N GLU A 235 23.85 7.39 -36.41
CA GLU A 235 25.27 7.46 -36.04
C GLU A 235 25.82 6.08 -35.66
N GLU A 236 25.07 5.29 -34.88
CA GLU A 236 25.39 3.89 -34.54
C GLU A 236 25.60 3.06 -35.80
N VAL A 237 24.67 3.15 -36.76
CA VAL A 237 24.79 2.45 -38.05
C VAL A 237 25.99 2.89 -38.83
N THR A 238 26.29 4.22 -38.88
CA THR A 238 27.43 4.75 -39.61
C THR A 238 28.76 4.31 -39.00
N ALA A 239 28.81 4.17 -37.67
CA ALA A 239 29.98 3.66 -36.97
C ALA A 239 30.18 2.15 -37.19
N ALA A 240 29.09 1.37 -37.20
CA ALA A 240 29.13 -0.10 -37.38
C ALA A 240 29.37 -0.50 -38.85
N PHE A 241 28.86 0.28 -39.81
CA PHE A 241 28.91 0.04 -41.24
C PHE A 241 29.46 1.28 -41.96
N PRO A 242 30.80 1.49 -42.00
CA PRO A 242 31.42 2.65 -42.62
C PRO A 242 31.18 2.74 -44.15
N ASP A 243 31.00 1.60 -44.82
CA ASP A 243 30.57 1.57 -46.23
C ASP A 243 29.08 1.90 -46.34
N ALA A 244 28.77 3.04 -46.93
CA ALA A 244 27.40 3.49 -47.14
C ALA A 244 26.55 2.54 -48.05
N ASN A 245 27.25 1.63 -48.77
CA ASN A 245 26.60 0.65 -49.63
C ASN A 245 26.37 -0.72 -48.97
N ASP A 246 26.85 -0.92 -47.73
CA ASP A 246 26.64 -2.15 -47.01
C ASP A 246 25.12 -2.47 -46.93
N PRO A 247 24.66 -3.67 -47.36
CA PRO A 247 23.25 -4.02 -47.34
C PRO A 247 22.64 -4.04 -45.91
N LYS A 248 23.44 -4.44 -44.92
CA LYS A 248 22.97 -4.47 -43.52
C LYS A 248 22.82 -3.06 -42.95
N GLY A 249 23.76 -2.18 -43.25
CA GLY A 249 23.72 -0.77 -42.86
C GLY A 249 22.51 -0.06 -43.50
N LYS A 250 22.23 -0.33 -44.79
CA LYS A 250 21.01 0.19 -45.45
C LYS A 250 19.74 -0.32 -44.81
N ALA A 251 19.64 -1.62 -44.58
CA ALA A 251 18.43 -2.22 -43.97
C ALA A 251 18.17 -1.64 -42.55
N GLN A 252 19.21 -1.41 -41.77
CA GLN A 252 19.06 -0.79 -40.43
C GLN A 252 18.67 0.69 -40.53
N LYS A 253 19.21 1.45 -41.49
CA LYS A 253 18.76 2.83 -41.77
C LYS A 253 17.30 2.90 -42.20
N ASP A 254 16.84 1.95 -42.95
CA ASP A 254 15.44 1.87 -43.36
C ASP A 254 14.51 1.61 -42.16
N LEU A 255 14.93 0.77 -41.21
CA LEU A 255 14.24 0.60 -39.91
C LEU A 255 14.23 1.91 -39.10
N ASN A 256 15.36 2.61 -39.01
CA ASN A 256 15.45 3.90 -38.32
C ASN A 256 14.53 4.95 -38.96
N ASN A 257 14.42 4.95 -40.28
CA ASN A 257 13.48 5.83 -41.00
C ASN A 257 12.02 5.47 -40.70
N ALA A 258 11.72 4.18 -40.65
CA ALA A 258 10.36 3.69 -40.34
C ALA A 258 9.92 4.07 -38.91
N LEU A 259 10.86 4.26 -37.94
CA LEU A 259 10.59 4.70 -36.59
C LEU A 259 9.85 6.04 -36.51
N VAL A 260 10.24 6.99 -37.39
CA VAL A 260 9.69 8.36 -37.41
C VAL A 260 8.74 8.61 -38.58
N ALA A 261 8.50 7.60 -39.41
CA ALA A 261 7.59 7.71 -40.55
C ALA A 261 6.14 7.85 -40.07
N PRO A 262 5.33 8.71 -40.67
CA PRO A 262 3.92 8.76 -40.36
C PRO A 262 3.26 7.41 -40.76
N PRO A 263 2.23 6.98 -40.01
CA PRO A 263 1.50 5.77 -40.34
C PRO A 263 0.97 5.84 -41.79
N PRO A 264 1.01 4.73 -42.55
CA PRO A 264 0.59 4.73 -43.93
C PRO A 264 -0.90 5.11 -44.04
N THR A 265 -1.19 6.07 -44.92
CA THR A 265 -2.55 6.56 -45.15
C THR A 265 -3.36 5.67 -46.11
N ALA A 266 -2.69 4.71 -46.75
CA ALA A 266 -3.34 3.77 -47.69
C ALA A 266 -2.70 2.37 -47.58
N PRO A 267 -3.45 1.28 -47.85
CA PRO A 267 -2.87 -0.05 -47.94
C PRO A 267 -1.80 -0.12 -49.05
N PRO A 268 -0.75 -0.97 -48.89
CA PRO A 268 0.28 -1.14 -49.90
C PRO A 268 -0.34 -1.63 -51.22
N LYS A 269 0.22 -1.15 -52.34
CA LYS A 269 -0.24 -1.60 -53.70
C LYS A 269 0.14 -3.07 -53.91
N PRO A 270 -0.60 -3.77 -54.79
CA PRO A 270 -0.26 -5.14 -55.13
C PRO A 270 1.19 -5.24 -55.64
N GLY A 271 2.03 -6.04 -54.95
CA GLY A 271 3.44 -6.22 -55.28
C GLY A 271 4.43 -5.37 -54.50
N GLU A 272 3.96 -4.40 -53.69
CA GLU A 272 4.81 -3.69 -52.70
C GLU A 272 4.92 -4.51 -51.43
N PRO A 273 6.10 -4.56 -50.81
CA PRO A 273 6.26 -5.20 -49.50
C PRO A 273 5.38 -4.50 -48.46
N PRO A 274 4.79 -5.25 -47.49
CA PRO A 274 3.97 -4.65 -46.46
C PRO A 274 4.79 -3.71 -45.61
N VAL A 275 4.23 -2.54 -45.28
CA VAL A 275 4.85 -1.59 -44.35
C VAL A 275 4.96 -2.27 -42.99
N PRO A 276 6.14 -2.27 -42.34
CA PRO A 276 6.32 -2.89 -41.04
C PRO A 276 5.44 -2.22 -39.97
N THR A 277 4.78 -3.03 -39.17
CA THR A 277 3.98 -2.52 -38.04
C THR A 277 4.89 -1.96 -36.95
N PRO A 278 4.39 -1.05 -36.08
CA PRO A 278 5.18 -0.54 -34.92
C PRO A 278 5.81 -1.65 -34.08
N THR A 279 5.09 -2.74 -33.86
CA THR A 279 5.60 -3.91 -33.12
C THR A 279 6.74 -4.62 -33.87
N GLN A 280 6.67 -4.70 -35.21
CA GLN A 280 7.73 -5.29 -36.01
C GLN A 280 8.98 -4.40 -36.02
N ILE A 281 8.81 -3.06 -36.16
CA ILE A 281 9.90 -2.09 -36.07
C ILE A 281 10.59 -2.22 -34.72
N HIS A 282 9.82 -2.19 -33.63
CA HIS A 282 10.34 -2.33 -32.26
C HIS A 282 11.18 -3.62 -32.09
N ARG A 283 10.61 -4.79 -32.45
CA ARG A 283 11.31 -6.07 -32.32
C ARG A 283 12.58 -6.13 -33.17
N SER A 284 12.55 -5.58 -34.37
CA SER A 284 13.74 -5.54 -35.24
C SER A 284 14.82 -4.64 -34.66
N LEU A 285 14.47 -3.46 -34.15
CA LEU A 285 15.41 -2.54 -33.52
C LEU A 285 16.02 -3.11 -32.23
N VAL A 286 15.23 -3.77 -31.38
CA VAL A 286 15.73 -4.49 -30.20
C VAL A 286 16.76 -5.56 -30.60
N ALA A 287 16.57 -6.24 -31.73
CA ALA A 287 17.48 -7.28 -32.18
C ALA A 287 18.80 -6.75 -32.72
N VAL A 288 18.78 -5.59 -33.44
CA VAL A 288 19.93 -5.12 -34.22
C VAL A 288 20.68 -3.93 -33.61
N SER A 289 20.01 -3.11 -32.75
CA SER A 289 20.61 -1.89 -32.18
C SER A 289 20.84 -2.00 -30.68
N PRO A 290 22.10 -2.03 -30.22
CA PRO A 290 22.46 -1.90 -28.80
C PRO A 290 21.93 -0.60 -28.17
N LEU A 291 22.02 0.54 -28.88
CA LEU A 291 21.52 1.82 -28.39
C LEU A 291 20.03 1.78 -28.11
N TYR A 292 19.23 1.27 -29.09
CA TYR A 292 17.78 1.16 -28.94
C TYR A 292 17.42 0.27 -27.74
N ARG A 293 18.08 -0.88 -27.60
CA ARG A 293 17.90 -1.80 -26.47
C ARG A 293 18.17 -1.11 -25.13
N SER A 294 19.30 -0.42 -25.03
CA SER A 294 19.66 0.30 -23.80
C SER A 294 18.65 1.40 -23.45
N VAL A 295 18.10 2.11 -24.44
CA VAL A 295 17.04 3.10 -24.22
C VAL A 295 15.76 2.45 -23.71
N MET A 296 15.33 1.32 -24.27
CA MET A 296 14.15 0.60 -23.82
C MET A 296 14.34 0.02 -22.41
N GLU A 297 15.53 -0.51 -22.08
CA GLU A 297 15.87 -0.98 -20.74
C GLU A 297 15.80 0.16 -19.70
N GLN A 298 16.37 1.34 -20.01
CA GLN A 298 16.28 2.49 -19.12
C GLN A 298 14.82 2.94 -18.87
N ILE A 299 13.98 2.94 -19.91
CA ILE A 299 12.55 3.24 -19.76
C ILE A 299 11.90 2.23 -18.83
N LYS A 300 12.14 0.93 -19.06
CA LYS A 300 11.63 -0.15 -18.23
C LYS A 300 12.03 0.00 -16.76
N ASP A 301 13.31 0.22 -16.52
CA ASP A 301 13.84 0.36 -15.17
C ASP A 301 13.16 1.51 -14.43
N GLN A 302 12.97 2.66 -15.08
CA GLN A 302 12.31 3.80 -14.46
C GLN A 302 10.79 3.62 -14.24
N LEU A 303 10.11 2.89 -15.13
CA LEU A 303 8.69 2.52 -14.94
C LEU A 303 8.51 1.53 -13.80
N ASN A 304 9.52 0.72 -13.52
CA ASN A 304 9.51 -0.28 -12.47
C ASN A 304 9.96 0.26 -11.10
N VAL A 305 10.32 1.53 -11.00
CA VAL A 305 10.58 2.20 -9.71
C VAL A 305 9.27 2.66 -9.11
N LEU A 306 8.84 2.01 -8.01
CA LEU A 306 7.56 2.28 -7.36
C LEU A 306 7.72 2.57 -5.86
N PRO A 307 6.86 3.46 -5.30
CA PRO A 307 6.74 3.60 -3.86
C PRO A 307 6.14 2.32 -3.25
N PRO A 308 6.56 1.90 -2.05
CA PRO A 308 6.22 0.60 -1.50
C PRO A 308 4.83 0.50 -0.87
N SER A 309 4.13 1.60 -0.62
CA SER A 309 2.90 1.62 0.19
C SER A 309 1.80 0.68 -0.31
N ALA A 310 1.58 0.61 -1.63
CA ALA A 310 0.58 -0.26 -2.21
C ALA A 310 0.97 -1.74 -2.11
N GLY A 311 2.24 -2.08 -2.37
CA GLY A 311 2.77 -3.43 -2.15
C GLY A 311 2.65 -3.84 -0.67
N MET A 312 2.93 -2.91 0.24
CA MET A 312 2.75 -3.14 1.68
C MET A 312 1.30 -3.37 2.07
N ALA A 313 0.34 -2.66 1.48
CA ALA A 313 -1.08 -2.94 1.69
C ALA A 313 -1.44 -4.38 1.25
N GLY A 314 -0.87 -4.87 0.15
CA GLY A 314 -1.00 -6.26 -0.29
C GLY A 314 -0.37 -7.25 0.70
N VAL A 315 0.83 -6.95 1.20
CA VAL A 315 1.49 -7.76 2.24
C VAL A 315 0.64 -7.82 3.51
N TYR A 316 0.03 -6.70 3.93
CA TYR A 316 -0.87 -6.69 5.09
C TYR A 316 -2.07 -7.61 4.83
N THR A 317 -2.69 -7.51 3.66
CA THR A 317 -3.82 -8.37 3.28
C THR A 317 -3.42 -9.85 3.32
N ARG A 318 -2.26 -10.21 2.77
CA ARG A 318 -1.76 -11.59 2.77
C ARG A 318 -1.51 -12.10 4.19
N ILE A 319 -0.85 -11.30 5.05
CA ILE A 319 -0.54 -11.70 6.43
C ILE A 319 -1.81 -11.81 7.27
N ASP A 320 -2.72 -10.85 7.18
CA ASP A 320 -3.97 -10.87 7.92
C ASP A 320 -4.80 -12.11 7.58
N ASN A 321 -4.90 -12.44 6.27
CA ASN A 321 -5.67 -13.61 5.81
C ASN A 321 -5.03 -14.95 6.17
N THR A 322 -3.71 -15.01 6.38
CA THR A 322 -3.00 -16.28 6.65
C THR A 322 -2.65 -16.49 8.12
N LEU A 323 -2.29 -15.43 8.82
CA LEU A 323 -1.74 -15.48 10.18
C LEU A 323 -2.53 -14.63 11.19
N GLY A 324 -3.37 -13.71 10.70
CA GLY A 324 -4.13 -12.77 11.52
C GLY A 324 -3.45 -11.40 11.67
N VAL A 325 -4.27 -10.37 11.93
CA VAL A 325 -3.85 -8.96 12.07
C VAL A 325 -2.85 -8.73 13.22
N PHE A 326 -2.86 -9.60 14.22
CA PHE A 326 -1.94 -9.55 15.37
C PHE A 326 -0.50 -9.93 15.02
N LYS A 327 -0.26 -10.49 13.83
CA LYS A 327 1.08 -10.78 13.32
C LYS A 327 1.72 -9.52 12.74
N ALA A 328 2.94 -9.20 13.18
CA ALA A 328 3.69 -8.07 12.64
C ALA A 328 4.00 -8.28 11.13
N PRO A 329 3.74 -7.29 10.26
CA PRO A 329 3.95 -7.39 8.82
C PRO A 329 5.41 -7.14 8.44
N ALA A 330 6.32 -7.90 9.03
CA ALA A 330 7.75 -7.80 8.84
C ALA A 330 8.39 -9.19 8.76
N ASN A 331 9.68 -9.25 8.40
CA ASN A 331 10.43 -10.48 8.14
C ASN A 331 9.79 -11.34 7.04
N THR A 332 9.23 -10.68 6.03
CA THR A 332 8.60 -11.30 4.86
C THR A 332 8.99 -10.55 3.59
N GLY A 333 8.99 -11.24 2.45
CA GLY A 333 9.25 -10.64 1.15
C GLY A 333 8.03 -9.94 0.56
N MET A 334 8.30 -9.07 -0.40
CA MET A 334 7.31 -8.47 -1.28
C MET A 334 7.47 -9.09 -2.68
N PHE A 335 6.39 -9.64 -3.22
CA PHE A 335 6.42 -10.22 -4.57
C PHE A 335 6.56 -9.13 -5.63
N SER A 336 7.10 -9.51 -6.78
CA SER A 336 7.40 -8.59 -7.89
C SER A 336 8.38 -7.48 -7.55
N VAL A 337 9.15 -7.60 -6.44
CA VAL A 337 10.23 -6.69 -6.06
C VAL A 337 11.57 -7.37 -6.29
N ILE A 338 12.43 -6.73 -7.07
CA ILE A 338 13.77 -7.22 -7.44
C ILE A 338 14.81 -6.77 -6.41
N SER A 339 14.78 -5.48 -6.07
CA SER A 339 15.72 -4.87 -5.12
C SER A 339 15.13 -3.60 -4.51
N PRO A 340 15.60 -3.15 -3.34
CA PRO A 340 15.39 -1.79 -2.89
C PRO A 340 16.14 -0.81 -3.81
N CYS A 341 15.65 0.43 -3.96
CA CYS A 341 16.35 1.46 -4.73
C CYS A 341 17.64 1.96 -4.05
N VAL A 342 17.73 1.76 -2.74
CA VAL A 342 18.87 2.19 -1.91
C VAL A 342 19.24 1.04 -0.98
N ASP A 343 20.51 0.71 -0.92
CA ASP A 343 21.03 -0.22 0.09
C ASP A 343 21.19 0.48 1.43
N ILE A 344 20.65 -0.10 2.49
CA ILE A 344 20.66 0.43 3.86
C ILE A 344 21.71 -0.29 4.68
N THR A 345 22.62 0.45 5.32
CA THR A 345 23.61 -0.08 6.26
C THR A 345 22.97 -0.48 7.60
N GLY A 346 23.73 -1.15 8.47
CA GLY A 346 23.27 -1.47 9.84
C GLY A 346 23.01 -0.20 10.67
N GLU A 347 23.90 0.78 10.58
CA GLU A 347 23.81 2.06 11.31
C GLU A 347 22.61 2.89 10.84
N GLU A 348 22.37 2.97 9.54
CA GLU A 348 21.17 3.62 9.00
C GLU A 348 19.88 2.91 9.43
N GLN A 349 19.91 1.57 9.53
CA GLN A 349 18.78 0.79 10.05
C GLN A 349 18.49 1.12 11.51
N ASP A 350 19.52 1.30 12.33
CA ASP A 350 19.34 1.66 13.75
C ASP A 350 18.63 3.00 13.89
N ASP A 351 19.05 4.01 13.11
CA ASP A 351 18.35 5.30 13.07
C ASP A 351 16.93 5.21 12.51
N LEU A 352 16.71 4.43 11.45
CA LEU A 352 15.37 4.23 10.90
C LEU A 352 14.42 3.61 11.91
N ASN A 353 14.87 2.60 12.66
CA ASN A 353 14.06 1.84 13.58
C ASN A 353 13.84 2.58 14.92
N ALA A 354 14.88 3.17 15.49
CA ALA A 354 14.85 3.78 16.83
C ALA A 354 15.43 5.21 16.83
N PRO A 355 14.86 6.14 16.07
CA PRO A 355 15.36 7.50 15.99
C PRO A 355 15.15 8.28 17.29
N LEU A 356 16.01 9.27 17.54
CA LEU A 356 15.91 10.15 18.73
C LEU A 356 14.57 10.91 18.80
N ASN A 357 14.03 11.31 17.67
CA ASN A 357 12.74 12.01 17.58
C ASN A 357 11.51 11.07 17.63
N GLY A 358 11.72 9.77 17.74
CA GLY A 358 10.68 8.75 17.87
C GLY A 358 9.93 8.40 16.59
N LYS A 359 10.17 9.09 15.46
CA LYS A 359 9.45 8.87 14.20
C LYS A 359 10.10 7.75 13.41
N ALA A 360 9.74 6.50 13.73
CA ALA A 360 10.30 5.31 13.09
C ALA A 360 9.85 5.17 11.63
N VAL A 361 10.77 4.72 10.78
CA VAL A 361 10.52 4.39 9.37
C VAL A 361 10.97 2.95 9.14
N ASN A 362 10.10 2.13 8.55
CA ASN A 362 10.36 0.72 8.35
C ASN A 362 11.24 0.51 7.11
N ALA A 363 12.34 -0.22 7.26
CA ALA A 363 13.28 -0.46 6.19
C ALA A 363 12.86 -1.62 5.29
N ILE A 364 13.17 -1.50 3.99
CA ILE A 364 13.13 -2.60 3.02
C ILE A 364 14.58 -2.87 2.62
N ARG A 365 15.07 -4.10 2.86
CA ARG A 365 16.50 -4.44 2.72
C ARG A 365 16.72 -5.76 2.03
N THR A 366 17.86 -5.88 1.37
CA THR A 366 18.34 -7.17 0.82
C THR A 366 19.12 -7.94 1.86
N PHE A 367 18.83 -9.21 2.00
CA PHE A 367 19.55 -10.16 2.87
C PHE A 367 20.15 -11.29 2.05
N VAL A 368 21.43 -11.60 2.29
CA VAL A 368 22.13 -12.68 1.61
C VAL A 368 21.40 -14.01 1.86
N GLY A 369 21.06 -14.71 0.80
CA GLY A 369 20.37 -16.00 0.85
C GLY A 369 18.87 -15.93 1.18
N ARG A 370 18.29 -14.74 1.40
CA ARG A 370 16.88 -14.55 1.75
C ARG A 370 16.13 -13.57 0.85
N GLY A 371 16.86 -12.82 -0.01
CA GLY A 371 16.30 -11.82 -0.89
C GLY A 371 15.87 -10.51 -0.18
N VAL A 372 14.93 -9.79 -0.78
CA VAL A 372 14.44 -8.52 -0.27
C VAL A 372 13.38 -8.77 0.80
N LEU A 373 13.58 -8.21 1.99
CA LEU A 373 12.67 -8.36 3.13
C LEU A 373 12.25 -7.00 3.68
N ILE A 374 11.01 -6.95 4.13
CA ILE A 374 10.48 -5.88 4.97
C ILE A 374 11.08 -6.08 6.37
N TRP A 375 11.86 -5.10 6.85
CA TRP A 375 12.64 -5.21 8.07
C TRP A 375 12.32 -4.11 9.08
N GLY A 376 11.03 -4.02 9.42
CA GLY A 376 10.48 -3.11 10.40
C GLY A 376 8.98 -3.29 10.54
N ALA A 377 8.45 -3.07 11.74
CA ALA A 377 7.03 -3.23 12.06
C ALA A 377 6.54 -2.13 13.02
N ARG A 378 7.13 -0.94 12.93
CA ARG A 378 6.78 0.18 13.80
C ARG A 378 5.86 1.18 13.12
N THR A 379 4.98 1.77 13.90
CA THR A 379 4.25 2.99 13.52
C THR A 379 5.21 4.17 13.55
N LEU A 380 4.77 5.31 13.03
CA LEU A 380 5.52 6.57 13.17
C LEU A 380 5.67 7.04 14.62
N ASP A 381 4.88 6.49 15.56
CA ASP A 381 4.99 6.73 17.00
C ASP A 381 5.90 5.68 17.68
N GLY A 382 7.13 5.58 17.19
CA GLY A 382 8.10 4.55 17.58
C GLY A 382 8.59 4.63 19.03
N ASN A 383 8.43 5.77 19.71
CA ASN A 383 8.77 5.95 21.12
C ASN A 383 7.61 5.57 22.07
N SER A 384 6.38 5.48 21.57
CA SER A 384 5.24 5.08 22.38
C SER A 384 5.38 3.63 22.83
N GLN A 385 5.16 3.37 24.11
CA GLN A 385 5.10 2.00 24.59
C GLN A 385 3.80 1.30 24.21
N ASP A 386 2.73 2.05 23.99
CA ASP A 386 1.41 1.51 23.67
C ASP A 386 1.22 1.33 22.16
N TRP A 387 1.71 2.28 21.34
CA TRP A 387 1.37 2.36 19.90
C TRP A 387 2.54 2.12 18.97
N ARG A 388 3.70 1.76 19.50
CA ARG A 388 4.93 1.54 18.72
C ARG A 388 4.77 0.57 17.57
N TYR A 389 3.97 -0.49 17.73
CA TYR A 389 3.91 -1.60 16.78
C TYR A 389 2.65 -1.56 15.90
N ILE A 390 2.85 -1.79 14.60
CA ILE A 390 1.79 -1.79 13.59
C ILE A 390 0.71 -2.82 13.91
N ASN A 391 1.11 -4.06 14.25
CA ASN A 391 0.16 -5.12 14.60
C ASN A 391 -0.66 -4.77 15.84
N VAL A 392 -0.06 -4.15 16.85
CA VAL A 392 -0.77 -3.71 18.07
C VAL A 392 -1.84 -2.68 17.71
N ARG A 393 -1.48 -1.63 16.95
CA ARG A 393 -2.43 -0.59 16.55
C ARG A 393 -3.58 -1.14 15.70
N ARG A 394 -3.28 -2.00 14.74
CA ARG A 394 -4.28 -2.60 13.86
C ARG A 394 -5.19 -3.61 14.58
N THR A 395 -4.63 -4.40 15.50
CA THR A 395 -5.42 -5.33 16.32
C THR A 395 -6.40 -4.58 17.22
N ILE A 396 -5.97 -3.50 17.88
CA ILE A 396 -6.88 -2.67 18.69
C ILE A 396 -8.01 -2.12 17.84
N ILE A 397 -7.72 -1.56 16.67
CA ILE A 397 -8.76 -1.04 15.76
C ILE A 397 -9.77 -2.14 15.42
N MET A 398 -9.32 -3.35 15.11
CA MET A 398 -10.20 -4.48 14.82
C MET A 398 -11.08 -4.83 16.01
N LEU A 399 -10.51 -4.93 17.22
CA LEU A 399 -11.25 -5.22 18.44
C LEU A 399 -12.30 -4.13 18.74
N GLU A 400 -11.87 -2.86 18.69
CA GLU A 400 -12.74 -1.70 18.94
C GLU A 400 -13.92 -1.65 17.97
N GLN A 401 -13.68 -1.81 16.65
CA GLN A 401 -14.74 -1.77 15.66
C GLN A 401 -15.66 -2.99 15.73
N SER A 402 -15.14 -4.19 16.00
CA SER A 402 -15.95 -5.39 16.15
C SER A 402 -16.88 -5.29 17.37
N ILE A 403 -16.36 -4.85 18.51
CA ILE A 403 -17.14 -4.64 19.73
C ILE A 403 -18.15 -3.51 19.53
N LYS A 404 -17.75 -2.39 18.95
CA LYS A 404 -18.63 -1.26 18.63
C LYS A 404 -19.82 -1.70 17.79
N ASN A 405 -19.59 -2.45 16.70
CA ASN A 405 -20.65 -2.91 15.82
C ASN A 405 -21.62 -3.87 16.54
N ALA A 406 -21.11 -4.77 17.38
CA ALA A 406 -21.94 -5.67 18.17
C ALA A 406 -22.75 -4.92 19.25
N ALA A 407 -22.17 -3.87 19.85
CA ALA A 407 -22.83 -3.06 20.87
C ALA A 407 -24.01 -2.23 20.31
N LEU A 408 -24.04 -1.95 19.00
CA LEU A 408 -25.19 -1.26 18.36
C LEU A 408 -26.53 -1.98 18.59
N ALA A 409 -26.52 -3.30 18.71
CA ALA A 409 -27.73 -4.10 18.99
C ALA A 409 -28.35 -3.80 20.36
N TYR A 410 -27.62 -3.19 21.27
CA TYR A 410 -28.07 -2.87 22.64
C TYR A 410 -28.40 -1.39 22.83
N VAL A 411 -28.31 -0.58 21.79
CA VAL A 411 -28.74 0.83 21.82
C VAL A 411 -30.26 0.86 21.96
N PHE A 412 -30.75 1.65 22.91
CA PHE A 412 -32.15 1.70 23.35
C PHE A 412 -32.69 0.48 24.16
N GLU A 413 -31.85 -0.52 24.45
CA GLU A 413 -32.22 -1.54 25.42
C GLU A 413 -32.23 -0.96 26.86
N ALA A 414 -32.95 -1.64 27.76
CA ALA A 414 -33.06 -1.20 29.17
C ALA A 414 -31.67 -1.17 29.82
N ASN A 415 -31.28 -0.01 30.38
CA ASN A 415 -30.01 0.17 31.12
C ASN A 415 -30.10 -0.51 32.50
N SER A 416 -30.03 -1.85 32.54
CA SER A 416 -30.24 -2.69 33.71
C SER A 416 -29.16 -3.76 33.86
N ALA A 417 -29.08 -4.34 35.05
CA ALA A 417 -28.09 -5.38 35.37
C ALA A 417 -28.14 -6.59 34.39
N SER A 418 -29.31 -6.95 33.86
CA SER A 418 -29.44 -8.03 32.89
C SER A 418 -28.77 -7.70 31.56
N THR A 419 -28.95 -6.47 31.08
CA THR A 419 -28.29 -5.97 29.84
C THR A 419 -26.78 -5.88 30.02
N TRP A 420 -26.33 -5.38 31.18
CA TRP A 420 -24.90 -5.27 31.48
C TRP A 420 -24.19 -6.63 31.47
N VAL A 421 -24.81 -7.65 32.10
CA VAL A 421 -24.27 -9.03 32.09
C VAL A 421 -24.24 -9.61 30.68
N THR A 422 -25.25 -9.34 29.87
CA THR A 422 -25.34 -9.83 28.49
C THR A 422 -24.24 -9.21 27.63
N VAL A 423 -24.07 -7.87 27.68
CA VAL A 423 -23.02 -7.15 26.93
C VAL A 423 -21.63 -7.59 27.38
N ARG A 424 -21.39 -7.71 28.71
CA ARG A 424 -20.13 -8.19 29.26
C ARG A 424 -19.79 -9.60 28.74
N ASN A 425 -20.72 -10.51 28.79
CA ASN A 425 -20.51 -11.90 28.36
C ASN A 425 -20.27 -11.99 26.83
N MET A 426 -20.99 -11.21 26.03
CA MET A 426 -20.81 -11.12 24.58
C MET A 426 -19.37 -10.70 24.25
N ILE A 427 -18.88 -9.62 24.86
CA ILE A 427 -17.52 -9.12 24.65
C ILE A 427 -16.47 -10.11 25.17
N ALA A 428 -16.68 -10.68 26.38
CA ALA A 428 -15.76 -11.65 26.96
C ALA A 428 -15.62 -12.92 26.11
N ASN A 429 -16.71 -13.41 25.52
CA ASN A 429 -16.68 -14.55 24.61
C ASN A 429 -15.87 -14.24 23.34
N PHE A 430 -16.05 -13.07 22.76
CA PHE A 430 -15.26 -12.62 21.61
C PHE A 430 -13.76 -12.54 21.95
N LEU A 431 -13.41 -11.89 23.06
CA LEU A 431 -12.02 -11.75 23.49
C LEU A 431 -11.38 -13.11 23.86
N THR A 432 -12.18 -14.05 24.40
CA THR A 432 -11.73 -15.43 24.62
C THR A 432 -11.33 -16.11 23.31
N ASN A 433 -12.09 -15.90 22.24
CA ASN A 433 -11.75 -16.43 20.92
C ASN A 433 -10.47 -15.77 20.36
N GLN A 434 -10.32 -14.45 20.53
CA GLN A 434 -9.10 -13.73 20.15
C GLN A 434 -7.86 -14.19 20.95
N TRP A 435 -8.02 -14.48 22.24
CA TRP A 435 -6.96 -15.08 23.06
C TRP A 435 -6.59 -16.50 22.57
N LYS A 436 -7.58 -17.35 22.27
CA LYS A 436 -7.33 -18.70 21.73
C LYS A 436 -6.62 -18.67 20.37
N SER A 437 -6.87 -17.67 19.53
CA SER A 437 -6.20 -17.47 18.25
C SER A 437 -4.77 -16.95 18.40
N GLY A 438 -4.36 -16.53 19.60
CA GLY A 438 -3.02 -16.01 19.88
C GLY A 438 -2.88 -14.50 19.71
N ALA A 439 -3.96 -13.75 19.55
CA ALA A 439 -3.93 -12.29 19.46
C ALA A 439 -3.66 -11.60 20.81
N LEU A 440 -4.00 -12.25 21.92
CA LEU A 440 -3.82 -11.74 23.27
C LEU A 440 -2.82 -12.58 24.06
N VAL A 441 -2.05 -11.95 24.95
CA VAL A 441 -1.04 -12.58 25.80
C VAL A 441 -1.64 -12.88 27.18
N GLY A 442 -1.34 -14.05 27.72
CA GLY A 442 -1.75 -14.50 29.06
C GLY A 442 -1.85 -16.00 29.12
N ALA A 443 -1.46 -16.63 30.23
CA ALA A 443 -1.62 -18.08 30.43
C ALA A 443 -3.10 -18.47 30.62
N LYS A 444 -3.89 -17.52 31.10
CA LYS A 444 -5.35 -17.66 31.33
C LYS A 444 -6.09 -16.46 30.75
N PRO A 445 -7.38 -16.61 30.41
CA PRO A 445 -8.19 -15.50 29.91
C PRO A 445 -8.19 -14.26 30.81
N GLU A 446 -8.19 -14.45 32.12
CA GLU A 446 -8.22 -13.35 33.12
C GLU A 446 -6.95 -12.52 33.13
N GLU A 447 -5.81 -13.07 32.65
CA GLU A 447 -4.55 -12.36 32.47
C GLU A 447 -4.51 -11.64 31.12
N ALA A 448 -5.26 -12.14 30.13
CA ALA A 448 -5.26 -11.63 28.76
C ALA A 448 -6.21 -10.45 28.56
N PHE A 449 -7.34 -10.44 29.27
CA PHE A 449 -8.31 -9.35 29.15
C PHE A 449 -9.22 -9.25 30.39
N SER A 450 -9.83 -8.07 30.57
CA SER A 450 -10.98 -7.88 31.47
C SER A 450 -12.06 -7.06 30.79
N VAL A 451 -13.34 -7.34 31.17
CA VAL A 451 -14.49 -6.58 30.69
C VAL A 451 -15.34 -6.20 31.90
N ASP A 452 -15.43 -4.92 32.15
CA ASP A 452 -16.13 -4.35 33.30
C ASP A 452 -17.33 -3.53 32.83
N VAL A 453 -18.51 -3.83 33.36
CA VAL A 453 -19.77 -3.09 33.12
C VAL A 453 -20.61 -3.19 34.40
N GLY A 454 -21.04 -2.08 34.95
CA GLY A 454 -21.94 -2.09 36.08
C GLY A 454 -21.94 -0.83 36.94
N LEU A 455 -23.01 -0.71 37.71
CA LEU A 455 -23.14 0.36 38.72
C LEU A 455 -22.11 0.17 39.82
N GLY A 456 -21.41 1.27 40.14
CA GLY A 456 -20.32 1.27 41.14
C GLY A 456 -18.97 0.75 40.62
N SER A 457 -18.92 0.20 39.39
CA SER A 457 -17.66 -0.20 38.72
C SER A 457 -17.29 0.74 37.58
N THR A 458 -18.13 0.87 36.57
CA THR A 458 -17.91 1.71 35.39
C THR A 458 -18.92 2.85 35.27
N MET A 459 -20.00 2.82 36.04
CA MET A 459 -21.10 3.78 36.00
C MET A 459 -21.49 4.23 37.39
N THR A 460 -21.91 5.48 37.50
CA THR A 460 -22.61 6.08 38.64
C THR A 460 -24.13 5.97 38.45
N ALA A 461 -24.90 6.25 39.49
CA ALA A 461 -26.35 6.32 39.37
C ALA A 461 -26.80 7.42 38.41
N ASP A 462 -26.06 8.56 38.36
CA ASP A 462 -26.34 9.65 37.44
C ASP A 462 -26.06 9.26 35.98
N ASP A 463 -25.03 8.46 35.68
CA ASP A 463 -24.78 7.93 34.34
C ASP A 463 -25.96 7.07 33.86
N VAL A 464 -26.47 6.21 34.72
CA VAL A 464 -27.64 5.35 34.39
C VAL A 464 -28.88 6.20 34.14
N LEU A 465 -29.11 7.23 34.98
CA LEU A 465 -30.23 8.17 34.80
C LEU A 465 -30.11 8.98 33.50
N ASN A 466 -28.92 9.35 33.12
CA ASN A 466 -28.64 10.06 31.88
C ASN A 466 -28.54 9.15 30.64
N GLY A 467 -28.81 7.85 30.80
CA GLY A 467 -28.82 6.89 29.68
C GLY A 467 -27.46 6.41 29.22
N PHE A 468 -26.40 6.63 30.00
CA PHE A 468 -25.05 6.12 29.69
C PHE A 468 -24.86 4.70 30.18
N MET A 469 -24.34 3.83 29.30
CA MET A 469 -23.82 2.50 29.66
C MET A 469 -22.32 2.46 29.32
N ASN A 470 -21.46 2.60 30.36
CA ASN A 470 -20.03 2.63 30.20
C ASN A 470 -19.47 1.20 30.30
N VAL A 471 -18.79 0.75 29.24
CA VAL A 471 -18.10 -0.53 29.17
C VAL A 471 -16.60 -0.29 29.13
N THR A 472 -15.85 -0.87 30.06
CA THR A 472 -14.39 -0.81 30.08
C THR A 472 -13.82 -2.15 29.67
N VAL A 473 -12.99 -2.14 28.63
CA VAL A 473 -12.31 -3.34 28.12
C VAL A 473 -10.80 -3.10 28.25
N LYS A 474 -10.10 -4.01 28.91
CA LYS A 474 -8.63 -4.02 28.99
C LYS A 474 -8.11 -5.27 28.31
N VAL A 475 -7.08 -5.14 27.49
CA VAL A 475 -6.51 -6.24 26.72
C VAL A 475 -4.98 -6.21 26.76
N ALA A 476 -4.37 -7.39 26.84
CA ALA A 476 -2.93 -7.57 26.73
C ALA A 476 -2.59 -8.10 25.32
N LEU A 477 -2.09 -7.21 24.45
CA LEU A 477 -1.82 -7.55 23.04
C LEU A 477 -0.44 -8.19 22.84
N VAL A 478 -0.35 -9.08 21.85
CA VAL A 478 0.91 -9.68 21.42
C VAL A 478 1.80 -8.62 20.76
N ARG A 479 3.05 -8.54 21.18
CA ARG A 479 4.08 -7.66 20.61
C ARG A 479 5.16 -8.51 19.93
N PRO A 480 5.75 -8.04 18.82
CA PRO A 480 6.83 -8.77 18.17
C PRO A 480 8.10 -8.74 19.01
N ALA A 481 8.90 -9.81 18.96
CA ALA A 481 10.27 -9.81 19.46
C ALA A 481 11.19 -9.22 18.38
N GLU A 482 11.57 -7.95 18.50
CA GLU A 482 12.49 -7.28 17.56
C GLU A 482 13.95 -7.66 17.83
N PHE A 483 14.31 -7.85 19.11
CA PHE A 483 15.69 -8.10 19.54
C PHE A 483 15.79 -9.47 20.21
N ILE A 484 16.60 -10.36 19.64
CA ILE A 484 16.90 -11.68 20.20
C ILE A 484 18.36 -11.68 20.58
N VAL A 485 18.64 -11.77 21.88
CA VAL A 485 20.02 -11.85 22.41
C VAL A 485 20.31 -13.29 22.78
N ILE A 486 21.33 -13.86 22.16
CA ILE A 486 21.79 -15.22 22.44
C ILE A 486 23.15 -15.11 23.11
N THR A 487 23.25 -15.58 24.35
CA THR A 487 24.51 -15.59 25.11
C THR A 487 25.12 -16.97 25.08
N PHE A 488 26.34 -17.09 24.58
CA PHE A 488 27.14 -18.30 24.65
C PHE A 488 28.13 -18.19 25.79
N GLN A 489 28.11 -19.15 26.70
CA GLN A 489 29.12 -19.29 27.76
C GLN A 489 29.87 -20.58 27.57
N GLN A 490 31.21 -20.54 27.55
CA GLN A 490 32.02 -21.72 27.53
C GLN A 490 32.00 -22.36 28.93
N LYS A 491 31.54 -23.61 29.00
CA LYS A 491 31.58 -24.37 30.25
C LYS A 491 32.99 -24.89 30.45
N MET A 492 33.64 -24.55 31.59
CA MET A 492 34.89 -25.16 31.95
C MET A 492 34.69 -26.64 32.23
N GLN A 493 35.58 -27.46 31.72
CA GLN A 493 35.62 -28.91 32.01
C GLN A 493 35.94 -29.03 33.52
N THR A 494 35.01 -29.52 34.32
CA THR A 494 35.29 -29.96 35.67
C THR A 494 35.98 -31.32 35.55
N SER A 495 37.30 -31.37 35.90
CA SER A 495 38.08 -32.57 36.04
C SER A 495 37.52 -33.50 37.09
#